data_b8285a391d6a68cad2a0acf5a32e0fa4
#
_entry.id   b8285a391d6a68cad2a0acf5a32e0fa4
#
_cell.length_a   1.000
_cell.length_b   1.000
_cell.length_c   1.000
_cell.angle_alpha   90.00
_cell.angle_beta   90.00
_cell.angle_gamma   90.00
#
_symmetry.space_group_name_H-M   'P 1'
#
loop_
_entity.id
_entity.type
_entity.pdbx_description
1 polymer ?
#
loop_
_entity_poly.entity_id
_entity_poly.type
_entity_poly.pdbx_seq_one_letter_code
_entity_poly.pdbx_strand_id
1 'polypeptide(L)'
;HLGDIMYSLPVIKELSKTHKCKLYIQADKPMEIDYQNHPSGKVYLDKRIVNLLLPLLKQQDFLNSVNIYNNEKIDVDLDLFRKIPINIRFHSVRWYSHLTGVHVNMEEPYLNVKPHKIVNNKIVIVRSPRYRNTYINYKFLENTKNLLCVGLKSEFEDLKKEIHNLEF
;
A
#
# COMPACT_ATOMS: atom_id res chain seq x y z
N HIS A 1 2.11 -0.04 -8.87
CA HIS A 1 1.05 -0.61 -8.02
C HIS A 1 1.01 0.09 -6.66
N LEU A 2 -0.08 -0.11 -5.88
CA LEU A 2 -0.21 0.48 -4.54
C LEU A 2 0.97 0.13 -3.62
N GLY A 3 1.39 -1.14 -3.60
CA GLY A 3 2.53 -1.59 -2.83
C GLY A 3 3.83 -0.88 -3.19
N ASP A 4 4.03 -0.58 -4.46
CA ASP A 4 5.24 0.11 -4.92
C ASP A 4 5.34 1.52 -4.31
N ILE A 5 4.22 2.24 -4.24
CA ILE A 5 4.18 3.56 -3.57
C ILE A 5 4.55 3.39 -2.09
N MET A 6 3.94 2.42 -1.39
CA MET A 6 4.23 2.19 0.03
C MET A 6 5.71 1.86 0.27
N TYR A 7 6.31 1.02 -0.58
CA TYR A 7 7.72 0.65 -0.48
C TYR A 7 8.69 1.78 -0.86
N SER A 8 8.24 2.81 -1.58
CA SER A 8 9.07 3.99 -1.88
C SER A 8 9.12 5.00 -0.74
N LEU A 9 8.12 5.01 0.17
CA LEU A 9 8.01 6.02 1.23
C LEU A 9 9.21 6.06 2.19
N PRO A 10 9.82 4.95 2.63
CA PRO A 10 11.01 5.01 3.48
C PRO A 10 12.17 5.78 2.85
N VAL A 11 12.37 5.60 1.55
CA VAL A 11 13.42 6.31 0.79
C VAL A 11 13.08 7.79 0.67
N ILE A 12 11.81 8.13 0.38
CA ILE A 12 11.37 9.52 0.31
C ILE A 12 11.50 10.21 1.67
N LYS A 13 11.18 9.50 2.76
CA LYS A 13 11.36 10.00 4.13
C LYS A 13 12.84 10.32 4.40
N GLU A 14 13.75 9.46 4.00
CA GLU A 14 15.19 9.70 4.15
C GLU A 14 15.66 10.89 3.32
N LEU A 15 15.23 10.99 2.05
CA LEU A 15 15.50 12.15 1.19
C LEU A 15 14.97 13.46 1.79
N SER A 16 13.85 13.41 2.50
CA SER A 16 13.23 14.62 3.09
C SER A 16 14.08 15.28 4.18
N LYS A 17 15.05 14.56 4.75
CA LYS A 17 15.98 15.14 5.73
C LYS A 17 16.85 16.25 5.13
N THR A 18 17.06 16.22 3.83
CA THR A 18 17.93 17.18 3.11
C THR A 18 17.23 17.90 1.97
N HIS A 19 16.06 17.42 1.54
CA HIS A 19 15.33 17.95 0.39
C HIS A 19 13.85 18.16 0.70
N LYS A 20 13.21 19.11 0.01
CA LYS A 20 11.75 19.26 0.03
C LYS A 20 11.12 18.28 -0.96
N CYS A 21 10.52 17.21 -0.46
CA CYS A 21 9.97 16.14 -1.28
C CYS A 21 8.52 16.43 -1.67
N LYS A 22 8.23 16.40 -2.98
CA LYS A 22 6.88 16.38 -3.54
C LYS A 22 6.66 15.05 -4.24
N LEU A 23 5.56 14.37 -3.94
CA LEU A 23 5.22 13.08 -4.55
C LEU A 23 4.16 13.27 -5.63
N TYR A 24 4.47 12.83 -6.84
CA TYR A 24 3.54 12.77 -7.94
C TYR A 24 3.23 11.31 -8.28
N ILE A 25 1.95 10.95 -8.32
CA ILE A 25 1.50 9.58 -8.56
C ILE A 25 0.88 9.49 -9.95
N GLN A 26 1.46 8.70 -10.81
CA GLN A 26 0.89 8.45 -12.13
C GLN A 26 -0.29 7.49 -12.02
N ALA A 27 -1.49 8.02 -12.29
CA ALA A 27 -2.72 7.23 -12.39
C ALA A 27 -2.96 6.80 -13.85
N ASP A 28 -3.74 5.73 -14.00
CA ASP A 28 -4.26 5.23 -15.27
C ASP A 28 -3.19 4.89 -16.34
N LYS A 29 -1.93 4.68 -15.89
CA LYS A 29 -0.87 4.22 -16.79
C LYS A 29 -1.15 2.78 -17.23
N PRO A 30 -1.23 2.51 -18.55
CA PRO A 30 -1.42 1.16 -19.06
C PRO A 30 -0.31 0.21 -18.60
N MET A 31 -0.68 -1.03 -18.29
CA MET A 31 0.30 -2.07 -17.99
C MET A 31 0.96 -2.60 -19.27
N GLU A 32 2.27 -2.80 -19.20
CA GLU A 32 3.05 -3.45 -20.25
C GLU A 32 2.90 -4.99 -20.21
N ILE A 33 2.49 -5.53 -19.06
CA ILE A 33 2.30 -6.96 -18.83
C ILE A 33 0.84 -7.20 -18.45
N ASP A 34 0.19 -8.15 -19.09
CA ASP A 34 -1.18 -8.55 -18.76
C ASP A 34 -1.20 -9.40 -17.48
N TYR A 35 -1.56 -8.77 -16.38
CA TYR A 35 -1.83 -9.47 -15.13
C TYR A 35 -3.32 -9.87 -15.12
N GLN A 36 -3.61 -11.13 -15.33
CA GLN A 36 -4.97 -11.64 -15.20
C GLN A 36 -5.56 -11.28 -13.82
N ASN A 37 -6.80 -10.80 -13.82
CA ASN A 37 -7.55 -10.42 -12.60
C ASN A 37 -6.88 -9.32 -11.75
N HIS A 38 -6.16 -8.38 -12.36
CA HIS A 38 -5.62 -7.25 -11.64
C HIS A 38 -6.76 -6.33 -11.13
N PRO A 39 -6.73 -5.87 -9.85
CA PRO A 39 -7.81 -5.04 -9.26
C PRO A 39 -8.09 -3.73 -10.01
N SER A 40 -7.08 -3.15 -10.67
CA SER A 40 -7.19 -1.94 -11.51
C SER A 40 -7.41 -2.26 -12.99
N GLY A 41 -7.75 -3.50 -13.36
CA GLY A 41 -7.91 -3.90 -14.75
C GLY A 41 -6.60 -3.85 -15.53
N LYS A 42 -6.56 -3.10 -16.64
CA LYS A 42 -5.40 -3.00 -17.54
C LYS A 42 -4.43 -1.86 -17.21
N VAL A 43 -4.55 -1.23 -16.04
CA VAL A 43 -3.67 -0.15 -15.60
C VAL A 43 -2.93 -0.53 -14.31
N TYR A 44 -1.73 0.01 -14.11
CA TYR A 44 -0.95 -0.25 -12.89
C TYR A 44 -1.66 0.22 -11.64
N LEU A 45 -2.31 1.40 -11.70
CA LEU A 45 -3.04 2.02 -10.60
C LEU A 45 -4.11 2.94 -11.15
N ASP A 46 -5.37 2.68 -10.86
CA ASP A 46 -6.46 3.53 -11.29
C ASP A 46 -6.60 4.77 -10.38
N LYS A 47 -7.19 5.83 -10.94
CA LYS A 47 -7.39 7.11 -10.24
C LYS A 47 -8.23 6.96 -8.96
N ARG A 48 -9.17 6.02 -8.92
CA ARG A 48 -9.98 5.75 -7.73
C ARG A 48 -9.13 5.26 -6.57
N ILE A 49 -8.21 4.32 -6.83
CA ILE A 49 -7.28 3.80 -5.81
C ILE A 49 -6.29 4.88 -5.37
N VAL A 50 -5.80 5.71 -6.30
CA VAL A 50 -4.95 6.86 -5.94
C VAL A 50 -5.68 7.77 -4.96
N ASN A 51 -6.94 8.14 -5.26
CA ASN A 51 -7.72 9.02 -4.40
C ASN A 51 -7.99 8.42 -3.00
N LEU A 52 -8.13 7.10 -2.88
CA LEU A 52 -8.23 6.42 -1.58
C LEU A 52 -6.93 6.49 -0.78
N LEU A 53 -5.78 6.52 -1.46
CA LEU A 53 -4.46 6.59 -0.81
C LEU A 53 -4.06 8.01 -0.40
N LEU A 54 -4.52 9.04 -1.13
CA LEU A 54 -4.13 10.42 -0.89
C LEU A 54 -4.28 10.89 0.58
N PRO A 55 -5.37 10.57 1.31
CA PRO A 55 -5.50 10.98 2.70
C PRO A 55 -4.39 10.45 3.60
N LEU A 56 -3.95 9.21 3.40
CA LEU A 56 -2.82 8.63 4.13
C LEU A 56 -1.51 9.34 3.80
N LEU A 57 -1.25 9.56 2.52
CA LEU A 57 -0.01 10.19 2.07
C LEU A 57 0.10 11.65 2.50
N LYS A 58 -1.01 12.39 2.48
CA LYS A 58 -1.07 13.80 2.92
C LYS A 58 -0.85 13.99 4.42
N GLN A 59 -0.98 12.93 5.22
CA GLN A 59 -0.67 12.97 6.65
C GLN A 59 0.83 12.81 6.94
N GLN A 60 1.63 12.43 5.92
CA GLN A 60 3.06 12.21 6.14
C GLN A 60 3.79 13.57 6.14
N ASP A 61 4.43 13.90 7.26
CA ASP A 61 5.12 15.16 7.50
C ASP A 61 6.37 15.35 6.61
N PHE A 62 6.94 14.26 6.12
CA PHE A 62 8.07 14.27 5.20
C PHE A 62 7.68 14.55 3.73
N LEU A 63 6.38 14.67 3.41
CA LEU A 63 5.88 15.02 2.08
C LEU A 63 5.36 16.46 2.06
N ASN A 64 6.02 17.35 1.35
CA ASN A 64 5.55 18.73 1.18
C ASN A 64 4.24 18.81 0.39
N SER A 65 4.05 17.92 -0.57
CA SER A 65 2.78 17.77 -1.30
C SER A 65 2.68 16.40 -1.94
N VAL A 66 1.42 15.95 -2.14
CA VAL A 66 1.10 14.73 -2.87
C VAL A 66 0.01 15.04 -3.88
N ASN A 67 0.28 14.78 -5.16
CA ASN A 67 -0.63 15.06 -6.25
C ASN A 67 -0.67 13.91 -7.26
N ILE A 68 -1.71 13.86 -8.07
CA ILE A 68 -1.72 13.04 -9.27
C ILE A 68 -0.82 13.72 -10.29
N TYR A 69 0.06 12.96 -10.94
CA TYR A 69 0.97 13.44 -11.96
C TYR A 69 0.22 13.98 -13.18
N ASN A 70 0.60 15.18 -13.61
CA ASN A 70 0.04 15.86 -14.78
C ASN A 70 1.16 16.60 -15.57
N ASN A 71 2.16 15.82 -16.02
CA ASN A 71 3.31 16.29 -16.79
C ASN A 71 4.23 17.30 -16.06
N GLU A 72 4.26 17.27 -14.72
CA GLU A 72 5.24 18.04 -13.95
C GLU A 72 6.66 17.57 -14.25
N LYS A 73 7.62 18.48 -14.11
CA LYS A 73 9.04 18.11 -14.15
C LYS A 73 9.38 17.24 -12.95
N ILE A 74 9.93 16.07 -13.20
CA ILE A 74 10.31 15.08 -12.18
C ILE A 74 11.83 15.04 -12.07
N ASP A 75 12.34 15.19 -10.86
CA ASP A 75 13.78 15.09 -10.57
C ASP A 75 14.22 13.63 -10.41
N VAL A 76 13.35 12.79 -9.82
CA VAL A 76 13.61 11.35 -9.59
C VAL A 76 12.39 10.54 -10.03
N ASP A 77 12.55 9.74 -11.08
CA ASP A 77 11.53 8.81 -11.55
C ASP A 77 11.70 7.44 -10.84
N LEU A 78 10.86 7.20 -9.84
CA LEU A 78 10.89 5.96 -9.08
C LEU A 78 10.37 4.74 -9.86
N ASP A 79 9.63 4.93 -10.96
CA ASP A 79 9.19 3.82 -11.82
C ASP A 79 10.36 3.17 -12.60
N LEU A 80 11.51 3.81 -12.66
CA LEU A 80 12.71 3.25 -13.28
C LEU A 80 13.16 1.93 -12.65
N PHE A 81 12.74 1.60 -11.42
CA PHE A 81 13.06 0.29 -10.83
C PHE A 81 12.58 -0.88 -11.71
N ARG A 82 11.54 -0.69 -12.52
CA ARG A 82 10.99 -1.68 -13.45
C ARG A 82 11.90 -1.96 -14.65
N LYS A 83 12.81 -1.04 -14.93
CA LYS A 83 13.76 -1.11 -16.06
C LYS A 83 15.16 -1.59 -15.63
N ILE A 84 15.38 -1.78 -14.33
CA ILE A 84 16.67 -2.29 -13.85
C ILE A 84 16.80 -3.75 -14.26
N PRO A 85 17.85 -4.13 -15.03
CA PRO A 85 18.03 -5.48 -15.60
C PRO A 85 18.50 -6.49 -14.54
N ILE A 86 18.29 -6.22 -13.28
CA ILE A 86 18.79 -7.03 -12.18
C ILE A 86 17.60 -7.79 -11.60
N ASN A 87 17.67 -9.12 -11.63
CA ASN A 87 16.77 -9.99 -10.87
C ASN A 87 17.10 -9.88 -9.36
N ILE A 88 16.84 -8.71 -8.80
CA ILE A 88 17.16 -8.41 -7.41
C ILE A 88 16.09 -9.05 -6.54
N ARG A 89 16.41 -10.15 -5.90
CA ARG A 89 15.59 -10.79 -4.85
C ARG A 89 15.73 -10.06 -3.51
N PHE A 90 15.65 -8.73 -3.52
CA PHE A 90 15.71 -7.93 -2.31
C PHE A 90 14.34 -7.45 -1.90
N HIS A 91 14.21 -7.03 -0.65
CA HIS A 91 13.04 -6.30 -0.18
C HIS A 91 12.81 -5.05 -1.07
N SER A 92 11.58 -4.80 -1.46
CA SER A 92 11.24 -3.77 -2.48
C SER A 92 11.73 -2.37 -2.14
N VAL A 93 11.86 -1.99 -0.86
CA VAL A 93 12.46 -0.71 -0.44
C VAL A 93 13.89 -0.55 -0.97
N ARG A 94 14.66 -1.64 -1.03
CA ARG A 94 16.05 -1.60 -1.50
C ARG A 94 16.18 -1.27 -2.99
N TRP A 95 15.16 -1.53 -3.80
CA TRP A 95 15.15 -1.11 -5.20
C TRP A 95 15.16 0.42 -5.30
N TYR A 96 14.36 1.09 -4.48
CA TYR A 96 14.31 2.55 -4.43
C TYR A 96 15.57 3.14 -3.80
N SER A 97 16.13 2.50 -2.78
CA SER A 97 17.44 2.87 -2.22
C SER A 97 18.53 2.81 -3.29
N HIS A 98 18.52 1.76 -4.11
CA HIS A 98 19.49 1.62 -5.21
C HIS A 98 19.34 2.71 -6.27
N LEU A 99 18.10 3.06 -6.65
CA LEU A 99 17.82 4.12 -7.63
C LEU A 99 18.27 5.51 -7.17
N THR A 100 18.17 5.77 -5.87
CA THR A 100 18.38 7.10 -5.30
C THR A 100 19.74 7.26 -4.63
N GLY A 101 20.47 6.16 -4.41
CA GLY A 101 21.70 6.15 -3.62
C GLY A 101 21.49 6.37 -2.12
N VAL A 102 20.24 6.35 -1.65
CA VAL A 102 19.90 6.64 -0.24
C VAL A 102 19.88 5.35 0.59
N HIS A 103 20.54 5.37 1.72
CA HIS A 103 20.48 4.28 2.71
C HIS A 103 19.27 4.47 3.62
N VAL A 104 18.45 3.41 3.77
CA VAL A 104 17.27 3.41 4.62
C VAL A 104 17.46 2.46 5.79
N ASN A 105 17.20 2.94 7.00
CA ASN A 105 17.04 2.06 8.15
C ASN A 105 15.66 1.39 8.10
N MET A 106 15.65 0.08 7.86
CA MET A 106 14.41 -0.70 7.71
C MET A 106 13.71 -1.00 9.05
N GLU A 107 14.37 -0.73 10.17
CA GLU A 107 13.82 -0.96 11.51
C GLU A 107 13.03 0.25 12.02
N GLU A 108 13.19 1.41 11.36
CA GLU A 108 12.46 2.62 11.73
C GLU A 108 11.07 2.69 11.11
N PRO A 109 10.03 3.03 11.89
CA PRO A 109 8.71 3.32 11.35
C PRO A 109 8.76 4.48 10.35
N TYR A 110 8.14 4.29 9.19
CA TYR A 110 8.12 5.31 8.13
C TYR A 110 6.74 5.91 7.87
N LEU A 111 5.71 5.38 8.50
CA LEU A 111 4.35 5.93 8.41
C LEU A 111 3.93 6.59 9.71
N ASN A 112 3.43 7.81 9.59
CA ASN A 112 2.75 8.49 10.68
C ASN A 112 1.23 8.29 10.48
N VAL A 113 0.61 7.46 11.31
CA VAL A 113 -0.81 7.11 11.22
C VAL A 113 -1.46 7.29 12.58
N LYS A 114 -2.56 8.04 12.60
CA LYS A 114 -3.42 8.11 13.80
C LYS A 114 -4.42 6.94 13.73
N PRO A 115 -4.43 6.02 14.72
CA PRO A 115 -5.38 4.92 14.74
C PRO A 115 -6.82 5.46 14.76
N HIS A 116 -7.69 4.87 13.96
CA HIS A 116 -9.12 5.20 14.00
C HIS A 116 -9.75 4.57 15.24
N LYS A 117 -10.62 5.31 15.93
CA LYS A 117 -11.24 4.87 17.20
C LYS A 117 -12.00 3.54 17.08
N ILE A 118 -12.52 3.21 15.90
CA ILE A 118 -13.27 1.98 15.66
C ILE A 118 -12.44 0.71 15.92
N VAL A 119 -11.11 0.80 15.80
CA VAL A 119 -10.21 -0.36 16.04
C VAL A 119 -9.80 -0.52 17.51
N ASN A 120 -10.17 0.44 18.37
CA ASN A 120 -9.81 0.36 19.77
C ASN A 120 -10.46 -0.86 20.44
N ASN A 121 -9.65 -1.66 21.12
CA ASN A 121 -10.08 -2.90 21.77
C ASN A 121 -10.74 -3.92 20.82
N LYS A 122 -10.45 -3.86 19.52
CA LYS A 122 -10.92 -4.82 18.54
C LYS A 122 -9.77 -5.72 18.06
N ILE A 123 -10.11 -6.96 17.77
CA ILE A 123 -9.25 -7.85 16.99
C ILE A 123 -9.61 -7.62 15.53
N VAL A 124 -8.67 -7.06 14.78
CA VAL A 124 -8.88 -6.71 13.38
C VAL A 124 -8.50 -7.88 12.48
N ILE A 125 -9.43 -8.30 11.63
CA ILE A 125 -9.21 -9.35 10.65
C ILE A 125 -9.14 -8.71 9.27
N VAL A 126 -8.02 -8.92 8.57
CA VAL A 126 -7.83 -8.53 7.17
C VAL A 126 -7.61 -9.80 6.36
N ARG A 127 -8.52 -10.08 5.42
CA ARG A 127 -8.47 -11.31 4.64
C ARG A 127 -8.72 -11.02 3.17
N SER A 128 -7.64 -10.80 2.44
CA SER A 128 -7.71 -10.61 0.99
C SER A 128 -7.80 -11.97 0.26
N PRO A 129 -8.67 -12.12 -0.75
CA PRO A 129 -8.73 -13.33 -1.58
C PRO A 129 -7.40 -13.67 -2.23
N ARG A 130 -6.60 -12.66 -2.60
CA ARG A 130 -5.31 -12.83 -3.28
C ARG A 130 -4.26 -13.56 -2.42
N TYR A 131 -4.29 -13.34 -1.11
CA TYR A 131 -3.30 -13.89 -0.17
C TYR A 131 -3.92 -14.84 0.85
N ARG A 132 -5.15 -15.28 0.58
CA ARG A 132 -5.86 -16.20 1.44
C ARG A 132 -5.20 -17.57 1.41
N ASN A 133 -4.91 -18.10 2.59
CA ASN A 133 -4.68 -19.54 2.73
C ASN A 133 -6.05 -20.24 2.79
N THR A 134 -6.38 -21.01 1.75
CA THR A 134 -7.68 -21.71 1.61
C THR A 134 -7.85 -22.87 2.58
N TYR A 135 -6.76 -23.34 3.19
CA TYR A 135 -6.81 -24.41 4.19
C TYR A 135 -7.12 -23.91 5.60
N ILE A 136 -7.11 -22.58 5.84
CA ILE A 136 -7.46 -22.01 7.13
C ILE A 136 -8.96 -21.73 7.16
N ASN A 137 -9.64 -22.37 8.13
CA ASN A 137 -11.01 -22.06 8.50
C ASN A 137 -11.00 -21.18 9.75
N TYR A 138 -11.75 -20.08 9.73
CA TYR A 138 -11.77 -19.08 10.80
C TYR A 138 -12.83 -19.35 11.87
N LYS A 139 -13.54 -20.49 11.84
CA LYS A 139 -14.54 -20.86 12.86
C LYS A 139 -14.01 -20.88 14.30
N PHE A 140 -12.69 -21.05 14.48
CA PHE A 140 -12.08 -20.98 15.82
C PHE A 140 -12.24 -19.60 16.47
N LEU A 141 -12.57 -18.56 15.71
CA LEU A 141 -12.86 -17.22 16.20
C LEU A 141 -14.33 -16.99 16.55
N GLU A 142 -15.22 -17.95 16.33
CA GLU A 142 -16.68 -17.79 16.49
C GLU A 142 -17.08 -17.31 17.90
N ASN A 143 -16.36 -17.76 18.94
CA ASN A 143 -16.61 -17.36 20.32
C ASN A 143 -15.76 -16.14 20.79
N THR A 144 -14.96 -15.56 19.90
CA THR A 144 -14.11 -14.43 20.21
C THR A 144 -14.92 -13.13 20.10
N LYS A 145 -14.85 -12.29 21.13
CA LYS A 145 -15.53 -10.99 21.14
C LYS A 145 -14.71 -9.91 20.43
N ASN A 146 -15.39 -8.83 20.05
CA ASN A 146 -14.76 -7.64 19.47
C ASN A 146 -13.99 -7.90 18.18
N LEU A 147 -14.52 -8.72 17.30
CA LEU A 147 -13.96 -8.98 15.97
C LEU A 147 -14.43 -7.92 14.99
N LEU A 148 -13.48 -7.34 14.25
CA LEU A 148 -13.73 -6.34 13.21
C LEU A 148 -13.08 -6.78 11.90
N CYS A 149 -13.85 -6.90 10.84
CA CYS A 149 -13.31 -7.08 9.49
C CYS A 149 -12.97 -5.73 8.86
N VAL A 150 -11.77 -5.61 8.35
CA VAL A 150 -11.35 -4.45 7.53
C VAL A 150 -10.97 -4.95 6.15
N GLY A 151 -11.68 -4.46 5.13
CA GLY A 151 -11.48 -4.90 3.75
C GLY A 151 -12.64 -4.52 2.84
N LEU A 152 -12.87 -5.32 1.81
CA LEU A 152 -14.02 -5.13 0.92
C LEU A 152 -15.27 -5.77 1.52
N LYS A 153 -16.44 -5.22 1.18
CA LYS A 153 -17.72 -5.77 1.63
C LYS A 153 -17.88 -7.25 1.26
N SER A 154 -17.44 -7.64 0.07
CA SER A 154 -17.46 -9.05 -0.37
C SER A 154 -16.56 -9.96 0.47
N GLU A 155 -15.43 -9.44 0.96
CA GLU A 155 -14.52 -10.18 1.85
C GLU A 155 -15.15 -10.37 3.23
N PHE A 156 -15.82 -9.35 3.73
CA PHE A 156 -16.60 -9.43 4.96
C PHE A 156 -17.74 -10.43 4.84
N GLU A 157 -18.55 -10.36 3.79
CA GLU A 157 -19.68 -11.28 3.57
C GLU A 157 -19.23 -12.75 3.46
N ASP A 158 -18.07 -12.99 2.85
CA ASP A 158 -17.49 -14.34 2.77
C ASP A 158 -17.01 -14.81 4.15
N LEU A 159 -16.34 -13.96 4.91
CA LEU A 159 -15.85 -14.31 6.25
C LEU A 159 -17.00 -14.45 7.27
N LYS A 160 -18.09 -13.69 7.10
CA LYS A 160 -19.30 -13.78 7.93
C LYS A 160 -19.99 -15.14 7.89
N LYS A 161 -19.77 -15.94 6.83
CA LYS A 161 -20.24 -17.32 6.75
C LYS A 161 -19.53 -18.26 7.74
N GLU A 162 -18.33 -17.87 8.17
CA GLU A 162 -17.51 -18.63 9.10
C GLU A 162 -17.60 -18.07 10.54
N ILE A 163 -17.83 -16.76 10.68
CA ILE A 163 -17.83 -16.06 11.97
C ILE A 163 -19.06 -15.14 12.03
N HIS A 164 -20.12 -15.57 12.73
CA HIS A 164 -21.40 -14.86 12.75
C HIS A 164 -21.38 -13.55 13.55
N ASN A 165 -20.51 -13.43 14.55
CA ASN A 165 -20.39 -12.26 15.41
C ASN A 165 -19.39 -11.21 14.90
N LEU A 166 -18.95 -11.32 13.65
CA LEU A 166 -18.01 -10.39 13.00
C LEU A 166 -18.68 -9.05 12.69
N GLU A 167 -18.03 -7.94 13.06
CA GLU A 167 -18.39 -6.57 12.66
C GLU A 167 -17.65 -6.15 11.37
N PHE A 168 -18.18 -5.12 10.66
CA PHE A 168 -17.58 -4.55 9.45
C PHE A 168 -17.37 -3.04 9.57
#